data_721b0964ff9794de330705f96e96f7fe
#
_entry.id   721b0964ff9794de330705f96e96f7fe
#
_cell.length_a   1.000
_cell.length_b   1.000
_cell.length_c   1.000
_cell.angle_alpha   90.00
_cell.angle_beta   90.00
_cell.angle_gamma   90.00
#
_symmetry.space_group_name_H-M   'P 1'
#
loop_
_entity.id
_entity.type
_entity.pdbx_description
1 polymer ?
#
loop_
_entity_poly.entity_id
_entity_poly.type
_entity_poly.pdbx_seq_one_letter_code
_entity_poly.pdbx_strand_id
1 'polypeptide(L)'
;MCGIAGFPYRERPGYGDTIRRIAASLAHRGPDQQGFFESPHISLGAVRLKVIDLTDGDQPLISDDGDTVITFNGEIYNHSALRVELENRGHKFRTQCDTEVLLAGFREWDTECFSKFRGMFAVALWSESRRRLVLARDRLGIKPLYYAVRGDNLYFASELKALFVHPEIARNIDLTALSSFFSLNYVPGPSTLVDGIRKLPPGYWLEWRYRAVTAQRWWQIRMQPRPWSETEALEELAERLRTAVSENLVSDVPLGVWLSGGLDSSTILHFAATQSSTRLKTFSVSFNGRRFDEGPWFRKVAGYYGTDHHELDLNERLDLAGAFERIVWHCDEPGADAGAVPVWFLAQMTRPHATVALSGEGMDELMAGYATYRADAYAAAMRRTPVALRRKLLWAARLLPVSNQKIGFEYKLKRFLSGSLLPPLEAHFHWRPPETTPAGRPVATEHPGVRDLSPGGGGAPRARASRRPPEPGIFAVGADDGHTVDENL
;
A
#
# COMPACT_ATOMS: atom_id res chain seq x y z
N MET A 1 -8.76 -9.88 -3.36
CA MET A 1 -8.37 -9.50 -1.96
C MET A 1 -9.58 -9.54 -1.06
N CYS A 2 -9.39 -9.92 0.20
CA CYS A 2 -10.47 -9.89 1.18
C CYS A 2 -10.85 -8.44 1.56
N GLY A 3 -12.00 -8.27 2.19
CA GLY A 3 -12.43 -7.04 2.82
C GLY A 3 -12.85 -7.32 4.26
N ILE A 4 -12.41 -6.48 5.18
CA ILE A 4 -12.76 -6.59 6.60
C ILE A 4 -13.41 -5.30 7.09
N ALA A 5 -14.32 -5.42 8.04
CA ALA A 5 -14.95 -4.29 8.68
C ALA A 5 -15.48 -4.67 10.07
N GLY A 6 -15.67 -3.68 10.93
CA GLY A 6 -16.28 -3.89 12.22
C GLY A 6 -16.29 -2.68 13.12
N PHE A 7 -16.98 -2.83 14.23
CA PHE A 7 -17.08 -1.81 15.26
C PHE A 7 -17.45 -2.45 16.60
N PRO A 8 -16.69 -2.18 17.69
CA PRO A 8 -17.07 -2.52 19.05
C PRO A 8 -18.11 -1.54 19.60
N TYR A 9 -18.91 -1.99 20.56
CA TYR A 9 -19.90 -1.18 21.27
C TYR A 9 -20.09 -1.67 22.71
N ARG A 10 -20.58 -0.81 23.57
CA ARG A 10 -20.84 -1.14 24.98
C ARG A 10 -22.12 -1.94 25.16
N GLU A 11 -23.18 -1.49 24.52
CA GLU A 11 -24.49 -2.11 24.50
C GLU A 11 -24.89 -2.20 23.03
N ARG A 12 -25.45 -3.32 22.62
CA ARG A 12 -25.82 -3.54 21.22
C ARG A 12 -26.75 -2.41 20.76
N PRO A 13 -26.26 -1.47 19.96
CA PRO A 13 -27.11 -0.43 19.43
C PRO A 13 -28.09 -1.06 18.44
N GLY A 14 -29.24 -0.46 18.25
CA GLY A 14 -30.28 -0.92 17.31
C GLY A 14 -29.89 -0.78 15.83
N TYR A 15 -28.61 -0.97 15.48
CA TYR A 15 -28.10 -0.81 14.11
C TYR A 15 -28.47 -1.97 13.16
N GLY A 16 -29.21 -2.97 13.65
CA GLY A 16 -29.75 -4.06 12.81
C GLY A 16 -28.72 -4.70 11.92
N ASP A 17 -28.97 -4.68 10.61
CA ASP A 17 -28.09 -5.30 9.60
C ASP A 17 -26.91 -4.43 9.14
N THR A 18 -26.47 -3.46 9.95
CA THR A 18 -25.43 -2.51 9.53
C THR A 18 -24.15 -3.20 9.09
N ILE A 19 -23.67 -4.20 9.84
CA ILE A 19 -22.45 -4.94 9.47
C ILE A 19 -22.62 -5.69 8.14
N ARG A 20 -23.82 -6.23 7.85
CA ARG A 20 -24.13 -6.91 6.58
C ARG A 20 -24.09 -5.95 5.41
N ARG A 21 -24.64 -4.74 5.59
CA ARG A 21 -24.60 -3.68 4.59
C ARG A 21 -23.18 -3.17 4.34
N ILE A 22 -22.37 -3.06 5.40
CA ILE A 22 -20.95 -2.69 5.29
C ILE A 22 -20.20 -3.77 4.49
N ALA A 23 -20.34 -5.04 4.84
CA ALA A 23 -19.68 -6.13 4.14
C ALA A 23 -20.16 -6.23 2.67
N ALA A 24 -21.44 -6.00 2.40
CA ALA A 24 -21.96 -5.97 1.03
C ALA A 24 -21.29 -4.88 0.16
N SER A 25 -20.91 -3.73 0.76
CA SER A 25 -20.19 -2.68 0.04
C SER A 25 -18.75 -3.08 -0.31
N LEU A 26 -18.22 -4.13 0.32
CA LEU A 26 -16.88 -4.70 0.08
C LEU A 26 -16.92 -5.98 -0.78
N ALA A 27 -18.08 -6.40 -1.28
CA ALA A 27 -18.26 -7.69 -1.97
C ALA A 27 -17.35 -7.86 -3.19
N HIS A 28 -16.99 -6.75 -3.87
CA HIS A 28 -16.05 -6.76 -5.00
C HIS A 28 -14.65 -7.24 -4.60
N ARG A 29 -14.25 -7.07 -3.32
CA ARG A 29 -12.95 -7.51 -2.81
C ARG A 29 -12.91 -9.01 -2.54
N GLY A 30 -14.02 -9.59 -2.11
CA GLY A 30 -14.09 -10.99 -1.72
C GLY A 30 -15.41 -11.62 -2.14
N PRO A 31 -15.53 -12.02 -3.41
CA PRO A 31 -16.78 -12.55 -3.95
C PRO A 31 -17.08 -13.99 -3.53
N ASP A 32 -16.10 -14.74 -2.96
CA ASP A 32 -16.21 -16.18 -2.78
C ASP A 32 -16.87 -16.58 -1.45
N GLN A 33 -16.80 -15.70 -0.42
CA GLN A 33 -17.40 -15.97 0.88
C GLN A 33 -17.68 -14.66 1.62
N GLN A 34 -18.80 -14.61 2.32
CA GLN A 34 -19.15 -13.53 3.23
C GLN A 34 -19.51 -14.12 4.60
N GLY A 35 -18.94 -13.56 5.66
CA GLY A 35 -19.18 -14.05 7.01
C GLY A 35 -19.25 -12.91 8.05
N PHE A 36 -19.86 -13.26 9.19
CA PHE A 36 -20.14 -12.30 10.26
C PHE A 36 -19.90 -12.92 11.61
N PHE A 37 -19.44 -12.12 12.54
CA PHE A 37 -19.46 -12.42 13.97
C PHE A 37 -20.13 -11.27 14.70
N GLU A 38 -21.12 -11.58 15.51
CA GLU A 38 -21.85 -10.61 16.31
C GLU A 38 -21.95 -11.10 17.75
N SER A 39 -21.48 -10.28 18.70
CA SER A 39 -21.63 -10.50 20.14
C SER A 39 -22.33 -9.29 20.78
N PRO A 40 -22.59 -9.29 22.09
CA PRO A 40 -23.08 -8.10 22.77
C PRO A 40 -22.13 -6.90 22.73
N HIS A 41 -20.90 -7.08 22.27
CA HIS A 41 -19.83 -6.08 22.37
C HIS A 41 -19.16 -5.68 21.07
N ILE A 42 -19.38 -6.45 19.99
CA ILE A 42 -18.75 -6.19 18.68
C ILE A 42 -19.59 -6.74 17.53
N SER A 43 -19.50 -6.08 16.38
CA SER A 43 -19.88 -6.63 15.08
C SER A 43 -18.65 -6.66 14.18
N LEU A 44 -18.35 -7.82 13.61
CA LEU A 44 -17.28 -8.04 12.62
C LEU A 44 -17.88 -8.62 11.35
N GLY A 45 -17.38 -8.17 10.21
CA GLY A 45 -17.74 -8.69 8.90
C GLY A 45 -16.48 -8.90 8.05
N ALA A 46 -16.50 -9.95 7.27
CA ALA A 46 -15.47 -10.27 6.29
C ALA A 46 -16.08 -10.69 4.97
N VAL A 47 -15.45 -10.28 3.88
CA VAL A 47 -15.66 -10.86 2.54
C VAL A 47 -14.33 -11.44 2.08
N ARG A 48 -14.36 -12.67 1.53
CA ARG A 48 -13.14 -13.42 1.24
C ARG A 48 -13.00 -13.69 -0.25
N LEU A 49 -11.81 -13.42 -0.78
CA LEU A 49 -11.31 -14.02 -2.01
C LEU A 49 -10.46 -15.23 -1.59
N LYS A 50 -10.83 -16.40 -2.04
CA LYS A 50 -10.16 -17.67 -1.68
C LYS A 50 -8.90 -17.83 -2.53
N VAL A 51 -7.73 -17.78 -1.90
CA VAL A 51 -6.42 -17.94 -2.54
C VAL A 51 -5.67 -19.14 -1.95
N ILE A 52 -5.62 -19.27 -0.62
CA ILE A 52 -5.08 -20.41 0.10
C ILE A 52 -6.20 -21.05 0.91
N ASP A 53 -6.27 -22.39 0.91
CA ASP A 53 -7.31 -23.19 1.56
C ASP A 53 -8.72 -22.80 1.09
N LEU A 54 -9.10 -23.36 -0.05
CA LEU A 54 -10.37 -23.03 -0.72
C LEU A 54 -11.61 -23.54 0.03
N THR A 55 -11.44 -24.48 0.99
CA THR A 55 -12.53 -25.17 1.67
C THR A 55 -12.77 -24.66 3.10
N ASP A 56 -11.74 -24.59 3.93
CA ASP A 56 -11.89 -24.51 5.39
C ASP A 56 -11.46 -23.17 6.01
N GLY A 57 -10.87 -22.25 5.24
CA GLY A 57 -10.38 -20.96 5.72
C GLY A 57 -11.44 -19.86 5.81
N ASP A 58 -12.72 -20.16 6.00
CA ASP A 58 -13.79 -19.14 6.01
C ASP A 58 -13.66 -18.17 7.19
N GLN A 59 -14.00 -16.90 6.95
CA GLN A 59 -13.86 -15.81 7.91
C GLN A 59 -15.23 -15.20 8.28
N PRO A 60 -15.41 -14.66 9.52
CA PRO A 60 -14.44 -14.60 10.62
C PRO A 60 -14.06 -15.98 11.17
N LEU A 61 -12.76 -16.19 11.49
CA LEU A 61 -12.29 -17.42 12.11
C LEU A 61 -12.30 -17.24 13.64
N ILE A 62 -12.73 -18.28 14.35
CA ILE A 62 -12.87 -18.28 15.82
C ILE A 62 -11.92 -19.32 16.41
N SER A 63 -11.21 -18.94 17.47
CA SER A 63 -10.35 -19.87 18.22
C SER A 63 -11.15 -21.01 18.87
N ASP A 64 -10.49 -22.14 19.18
CA ASP A 64 -11.13 -23.33 19.71
C ASP A 64 -11.86 -23.10 21.04
N ASP A 65 -11.38 -22.17 21.87
CA ASP A 65 -12.01 -21.77 23.13
C ASP A 65 -13.14 -20.74 22.94
N GLY A 66 -13.38 -20.29 21.72
CA GLY A 66 -14.40 -19.28 21.40
C GLY A 66 -14.07 -17.84 21.81
N ASP A 67 -12.91 -17.59 22.44
CA ASP A 67 -12.58 -16.26 22.97
C ASP A 67 -12.08 -15.29 21.91
N THR A 68 -11.23 -15.76 21.00
CA THR A 68 -10.58 -14.87 20.03
C THR A 68 -11.17 -15.05 18.64
N VAL A 69 -11.54 -13.93 18.02
CA VAL A 69 -12.11 -13.88 16.67
C VAL A 69 -11.23 -13.03 15.77
N ILE A 70 -10.96 -13.52 14.57
CA ILE A 70 -10.13 -12.81 13.57
C ILE A 70 -10.91 -12.54 12.29
N THR A 71 -10.72 -11.35 11.74
CA THR A 71 -10.97 -11.03 10.33
C THR A 71 -9.68 -10.52 9.70
N PHE A 72 -9.38 -11.00 8.50
CA PHE A 72 -8.06 -10.84 7.89
C PHE A 72 -8.19 -10.56 6.39
N ASN A 73 -7.46 -9.56 5.92
CA ASN A 73 -7.25 -9.26 4.52
C ASN A 73 -5.75 -9.26 4.26
N GLY A 74 -5.23 -10.30 3.65
CA GLY A 74 -3.80 -10.41 3.41
C GLY A 74 -3.31 -11.80 3.10
N GLU A 75 -1.99 -11.95 3.19
CA GLU A 75 -1.25 -13.19 3.00
C GLU A 75 -0.05 -13.20 3.95
N ILE A 76 0.14 -14.28 4.70
CA ILE A 76 1.32 -14.49 5.56
C ILE A 76 2.25 -15.48 4.89
N TYR A 77 3.22 -15.01 4.17
CA TYR A 77 4.11 -15.82 3.31
C TYR A 77 4.89 -16.89 4.08
N ASN A 78 5.29 -16.63 5.32
CA ASN A 78 6.02 -17.58 6.16
C ASN A 78 5.09 -18.41 7.07
N HIS A 79 3.80 -18.53 6.76
CA HIS A 79 2.82 -19.25 7.59
C HIS A 79 3.21 -20.71 7.83
N SER A 80 3.76 -21.42 6.83
CA SER A 80 4.14 -22.82 6.98
C SER A 80 5.24 -23.02 8.05
N ALA A 81 6.26 -22.17 8.08
CA ALA A 81 7.31 -22.23 9.08
C ALA A 81 6.79 -21.87 10.48
N LEU A 82 5.92 -20.87 10.57
CA LEU A 82 5.29 -20.46 11.82
C LEU A 82 4.33 -21.51 12.35
N ARG A 83 3.62 -22.23 11.48
CA ARG A 83 2.78 -23.37 11.85
C ARG A 83 3.59 -24.43 12.60
N VAL A 84 4.73 -24.85 12.06
CA VAL A 84 5.62 -25.82 12.71
C VAL A 84 6.10 -25.31 14.08
N GLU A 85 6.46 -24.03 14.19
CA GLU A 85 6.86 -23.42 15.48
C GLU A 85 5.71 -23.50 16.50
N LEU A 86 4.49 -23.16 16.08
CA LEU A 86 3.29 -23.16 16.93
C LEU A 86 2.84 -24.57 17.31
N GLU A 87 2.92 -25.54 16.40
CA GLU A 87 2.64 -26.97 16.70
C GLU A 87 3.60 -27.52 17.77
N ASN A 88 4.89 -27.16 17.69
CA ASN A 88 5.87 -27.52 18.71
C ASN A 88 5.58 -26.86 20.08
N ARG A 89 4.76 -25.81 20.12
CA ARG A 89 4.28 -25.16 21.35
C ARG A 89 2.93 -25.69 21.82
N GLY A 90 2.37 -26.69 21.11
CA GLY A 90 1.12 -27.38 21.47
C GLY A 90 -0.13 -26.82 20.82
N HIS A 91 -0.02 -25.85 19.88
CA HIS A 91 -1.17 -25.42 19.11
C HIS A 91 -1.59 -26.49 18.11
N LYS A 92 -2.89 -26.62 17.90
CA LYS A 92 -3.49 -27.51 16.90
C LYS A 92 -4.16 -26.68 15.82
N PHE A 93 -4.11 -27.16 14.60
CA PHE A 93 -4.71 -26.49 13.44
C PHE A 93 -5.78 -27.36 12.80
N ARG A 94 -6.86 -26.72 12.35
CA ARG A 94 -8.00 -27.37 11.68
C ARG A 94 -8.00 -27.15 10.18
N THR A 95 -7.35 -26.03 9.75
CA THR A 95 -7.30 -25.58 8.37
C THR A 95 -5.86 -25.54 7.88
N GLN A 96 -5.66 -25.34 6.59
CA GLN A 96 -4.35 -25.09 6.01
C GLN A 96 -4.09 -23.58 5.78
N CYS A 97 -5.06 -22.72 6.15
CA CYS A 97 -4.96 -21.29 5.87
C CYS A 97 -3.96 -20.58 6.79
N ASP A 98 -3.39 -19.51 6.29
CA ASP A 98 -2.50 -18.61 7.01
C ASP A 98 -3.23 -17.79 8.09
N THR A 99 -4.53 -17.54 7.91
CA THR A 99 -5.39 -16.86 8.88
C THR A 99 -5.40 -17.57 10.23
N GLU A 100 -5.44 -18.90 10.24
CA GLU A 100 -5.39 -19.68 11.48
C GLU A 100 -4.03 -19.61 12.15
N VAL A 101 -2.94 -19.57 11.35
CA VAL A 101 -1.58 -19.38 11.86
C VAL A 101 -1.42 -17.99 12.52
N LEU A 102 -2.02 -16.96 11.92
CA LEU A 102 -2.04 -15.63 12.52
C LEU A 102 -2.82 -15.61 13.83
N LEU A 103 -3.99 -16.23 13.88
CA LEU A 103 -4.82 -16.37 15.09
C LEU A 103 -4.05 -17.08 16.20
N ALA A 104 -3.43 -18.22 15.91
CA ALA A 104 -2.64 -18.98 16.87
C ALA A 104 -1.42 -18.18 17.35
N GLY A 105 -0.73 -17.50 16.44
CA GLY A 105 0.40 -16.62 16.76
C GLY A 105 0.01 -15.45 17.67
N PHE A 106 -1.15 -14.84 17.46
CA PHE A 106 -1.66 -13.81 18.35
C PHE A 106 -2.00 -14.36 19.74
N ARG A 107 -2.54 -15.55 19.84
CA ARG A 107 -2.81 -16.21 21.13
C ARG A 107 -1.55 -16.56 21.88
N GLU A 108 -0.47 -16.95 21.19
CA GLU A 108 0.82 -17.31 21.79
C GLU A 108 1.65 -16.09 22.18
N TRP A 109 1.73 -15.05 21.32
CA TRP A 109 2.67 -13.93 21.47
C TRP A 109 2.02 -12.56 21.60
N ASP A 110 0.67 -12.49 21.67
CA ASP A 110 -0.09 -11.23 21.65
C ASP A 110 0.37 -10.34 20.49
N THR A 111 0.47 -9.03 20.66
CA THR A 111 0.88 -8.07 19.63
C THR A 111 2.33 -8.23 19.15
N GLU A 112 3.19 -8.95 19.88
CA GLU A 112 4.55 -9.24 19.42
C GLU A 112 4.58 -10.18 18.20
N CYS A 113 3.50 -10.92 17.95
CA CYS A 113 3.36 -11.79 16.78
C CYS A 113 3.55 -11.04 15.47
N PHE A 114 3.15 -9.77 15.38
CA PHE A 114 3.25 -8.99 14.14
C PHE A 114 4.70 -8.88 13.64
N SER A 115 5.67 -8.84 14.55
CA SER A 115 7.09 -8.81 14.19
C SER A 115 7.58 -10.11 13.54
N LYS A 116 6.94 -11.24 13.82
CA LYS A 116 7.28 -12.57 13.30
C LYS A 116 6.69 -12.82 11.91
N PHE A 117 5.60 -12.16 11.56
CA PHE A 117 4.94 -12.34 10.27
C PHE A 117 5.70 -11.65 9.14
N ARG A 118 5.90 -12.37 8.05
CA ARG A 118 6.30 -11.83 6.74
C ARG A 118 5.10 -11.96 5.83
N GLY A 119 4.62 -10.82 5.33
CA GLY A 119 3.42 -10.80 4.50
C GLY A 119 2.86 -9.40 4.34
N MET A 120 1.79 -9.33 3.60
CA MET A 120 0.97 -8.15 3.39
C MET A 120 -0.36 -8.37 4.10
N PHE A 121 -0.74 -7.48 5.02
CA PHE A 121 -1.96 -7.71 5.81
C PHE A 121 -2.60 -6.47 6.43
N ALA A 122 -3.91 -6.55 6.54
CA ALA A 122 -4.73 -5.80 7.48
C ALA A 122 -5.55 -6.80 8.29
N VAL A 123 -5.54 -6.69 9.60
CA VAL A 123 -6.17 -7.66 10.48
C VAL A 123 -6.92 -6.98 11.61
N ALA A 124 -8.04 -7.58 12.01
CA ALA A 124 -8.76 -7.24 13.23
C ALA A 124 -8.91 -8.50 14.10
N LEU A 125 -8.48 -8.39 15.34
CA LEU A 125 -8.47 -9.45 16.35
C LEU A 125 -9.29 -8.99 17.55
N TRP A 126 -10.34 -9.74 17.88
CA TRP A 126 -11.21 -9.46 19.01
C TRP A 126 -11.07 -10.55 20.08
N SER A 127 -10.87 -10.15 21.33
CA SER A 127 -10.98 -11.06 22.49
C SER A 127 -12.23 -10.69 23.28
N GLU A 128 -13.17 -11.63 23.35
CA GLU A 128 -14.46 -11.45 24.01
C GLU A 128 -14.29 -11.27 25.53
N SER A 129 -13.47 -12.11 26.15
CA SER A 129 -13.22 -12.07 27.60
C SER A 129 -12.50 -10.79 28.05
N ARG A 130 -11.58 -10.30 27.21
CA ARG A 130 -10.82 -9.06 27.49
C ARG A 130 -11.50 -7.80 27.01
N ARG A 131 -12.57 -7.91 26.21
CA ARG A 131 -13.23 -6.81 25.48
C ARG A 131 -12.21 -5.91 24.79
N ARG A 132 -11.32 -6.56 24.03
CA ARG A 132 -10.17 -5.94 23.41
C ARG A 132 -10.20 -6.17 21.91
N LEU A 133 -10.19 -5.09 21.15
CA LEU A 133 -9.99 -5.13 19.71
C LEU A 133 -8.58 -4.66 19.37
N VAL A 134 -7.85 -5.44 18.59
CA VAL A 134 -6.56 -5.07 18.02
C VAL A 134 -6.69 -5.02 16.50
N LEU A 135 -6.35 -3.89 15.91
CA LEU A 135 -6.19 -3.71 14.47
C LEU A 135 -4.70 -3.65 14.17
N ALA A 136 -4.23 -4.34 13.15
CA ALA A 136 -2.83 -4.20 12.72
C ALA A 136 -2.72 -4.13 11.20
N ARG A 137 -1.70 -3.41 10.74
CA ARG A 137 -1.39 -3.24 9.32
C ARG A 137 0.06 -3.64 9.05
N ASP A 138 0.30 -4.25 7.92
CA ASP A 138 1.62 -4.75 7.53
C ASP A 138 2.71 -3.67 7.47
N ARG A 139 3.97 -4.12 7.27
CA ARG A 139 5.17 -3.28 7.34
C ARG A 139 5.14 -2.10 6.38
N LEU A 140 4.67 -2.29 5.14
CA LEU A 140 4.66 -1.28 4.09
C LEU A 140 3.27 -0.67 3.87
N GLY A 141 2.23 -1.19 4.56
CA GLY A 141 0.86 -0.73 4.40
C GLY A 141 0.21 -1.18 3.09
N ILE A 142 0.65 -2.33 2.53
CA ILE A 142 0.14 -2.87 1.26
C ILE A 142 -1.37 -3.11 1.34
N LYS A 143 -1.87 -3.68 2.44
CA LYS A 143 -3.31 -3.85 2.60
C LYS A 143 -3.94 -2.63 3.26
N PRO A 144 -5.03 -2.07 2.70
CA PRO A 144 -5.66 -0.88 3.24
C PRO A 144 -6.41 -1.18 4.54
N LEU A 145 -6.34 -0.23 5.48
CA LEU A 145 -7.11 -0.26 6.72
C LEU A 145 -7.42 1.16 7.19
N TYR A 146 -8.70 1.51 7.15
CA TYR A 146 -9.21 2.80 7.59
C TYR A 146 -9.92 2.66 8.93
N TYR A 147 -9.85 3.70 9.75
CA TYR A 147 -10.57 3.74 11.02
C TYR A 147 -11.08 5.13 11.35
N ALA A 148 -12.14 5.18 12.15
CA ALA A 148 -12.69 6.41 12.73
C ALA A 148 -12.98 6.18 14.21
N VAL A 149 -12.73 7.20 15.03
CA VAL A 149 -13.13 7.22 16.44
C VAL A 149 -14.25 8.24 16.60
N ARG A 150 -15.39 7.82 17.13
CA ARG A 150 -16.53 8.69 17.43
C ARG A 150 -17.00 8.42 18.85
N GLY A 151 -16.81 9.43 19.72
CA GLY A 151 -17.02 9.21 21.16
C GLY A 151 -16.13 8.08 21.67
N ASP A 152 -16.73 7.08 22.27
CA ASP A 152 -16.05 5.90 22.83
C ASP A 152 -15.92 4.74 21.84
N ASN A 153 -16.47 4.87 20.62
CA ASN A 153 -16.55 3.81 19.65
C ASN A 153 -15.47 3.94 18.58
N LEU A 154 -14.98 2.78 18.10
CA LEU A 154 -14.05 2.65 17.00
C LEU A 154 -14.79 1.98 15.82
N TYR A 155 -14.59 2.49 14.63
CA TYR A 155 -15.11 1.94 13.38
C TYR A 155 -13.92 1.67 12.47
N PHE A 156 -13.90 0.52 11.81
CA PHE A 156 -12.83 0.22 10.86
C PHE A 156 -13.37 -0.53 9.64
N ALA A 157 -12.69 -0.34 8.52
CA ALA A 157 -12.95 -1.09 7.28
C ALA A 157 -11.73 -1.06 6.37
N SER A 158 -11.69 -2.00 5.42
CA SER A 158 -10.70 -2.02 4.34
C SER A 158 -10.83 -0.84 3.39
N GLU A 159 -12.02 -0.26 3.22
CA GLU A 159 -12.28 0.84 2.30
C GLU A 159 -13.13 1.94 2.96
N LEU A 160 -12.93 3.19 2.51
CA LEU A 160 -13.68 4.35 3.02
C LEU A 160 -15.18 4.23 2.77
N LYS A 161 -15.59 3.78 1.56
CA LYS A 161 -17.01 3.62 1.21
C LYS A 161 -17.75 2.71 2.17
N ALA A 162 -17.07 1.73 2.73
CA ALA A 162 -17.63 0.80 3.69
C ALA A 162 -17.91 1.49 5.04
N LEU A 163 -17.04 2.38 5.49
CA LEU A 163 -17.30 3.19 6.69
C LEU A 163 -18.51 4.10 6.52
N PHE A 164 -18.73 4.65 5.32
CA PHE A 164 -19.86 5.52 5.02
C PHE A 164 -21.25 4.85 5.12
N VAL A 165 -21.30 3.54 5.17
CA VAL A 165 -22.54 2.80 5.39
C VAL A 165 -23.03 2.95 6.84
N HIS A 166 -22.09 3.18 7.78
CA HIS A 166 -22.42 3.35 9.19
C HIS A 166 -23.01 4.75 9.45
N PRO A 167 -24.17 4.88 10.13
CA PRO A 167 -24.86 6.17 10.32
C PRO A 167 -24.06 7.19 11.15
N GLU A 168 -23.17 6.74 12.03
CA GLU A 168 -22.31 7.60 12.86
C GLU A 168 -21.15 8.25 12.09
N ILE A 169 -20.90 7.84 10.85
CA ILE A 169 -19.77 8.31 10.06
C ILE A 169 -20.21 9.44 9.13
N ALA A 170 -19.77 10.65 9.47
CA ALA A 170 -20.00 11.83 8.63
C ALA A 170 -19.07 11.83 7.39
N ARG A 171 -19.55 12.52 6.31
CA ARG A 171 -18.84 12.62 5.03
C ARG A 171 -18.33 14.03 4.77
N ASN A 172 -17.74 14.66 5.78
CA ASN A 172 -17.21 16.00 5.66
C ASN A 172 -15.81 15.96 5.03
N ILE A 173 -15.54 16.87 4.10
CA ILE A 173 -14.21 16.96 3.47
C ILE A 173 -13.23 17.61 4.44
N ASP A 174 -12.05 17.01 4.60
CA ASP A 174 -10.89 17.63 5.26
C ASP A 174 -10.19 18.56 4.26
N LEU A 175 -10.30 19.88 4.48
CA LEU A 175 -9.71 20.88 3.58
C LEU A 175 -8.17 20.85 3.57
N THR A 176 -7.53 20.39 4.65
CA THR A 176 -6.08 20.23 4.72
C THR A 176 -5.63 19.05 3.85
N ALA A 177 -6.35 17.94 3.95
CA ALA A 177 -6.11 16.77 3.09
C ALA A 177 -6.39 17.10 1.61
N LEU A 178 -7.44 17.88 1.32
CA LEU A 178 -7.72 18.35 -0.04
C LEU A 178 -6.57 19.23 -0.59
N SER A 179 -6.02 20.12 0.21
CA SER A 179 -4.86 20.93 -0.16
C SER A 179 -3.63 20.06 -0.43
N SER A 180 -3.44 19.00 0.38
CA SER A 180 -2.36 18.03 0.19
C SER A 180 -2.52 17.28 -1.12
N PHE A 181 -3.74 16.85 -1.46
CA PHE A 181 -4.04 16.21 -2.73
C PHE A 181 -3.65 17.08 -3.94
N PHE A 182 -4.02 18.36 -3.95
CA PHE A 182 -3.64 19.26 -5.04
C PHE A 182 -2.13 19.52 -5.13
N SER A 183 -1.40 19.30 -4.04
CA SER A 183 0.06 19.47 -4.00
C SER A 183 0.84 18.21 -4.38
N LEU A 184 0.30 17.02 -4.02
CA LEU A 184 1.01 15.75 -4.07
C LEU A 184 0.40 14.72 -5.02
N ASN A 185 -0.81 14.98 -5.56
CA ASN A 185 -1.63 14.08 -6.38
C ASN A 185 -2.30 12.93 -5.60
N TYR A 186 -2.08 12.84 -4.30
CA TYR A 186 -2.71 11.88 -3.40
C TYR A 186 -2.85 12.49 -2.00
N VAL A 187 -3.61 11.83 -1.14
CA VAL A 187 -3.76 12.23 0.27
C VAL A 187 -2.81 11.41 1.13
N PRO A 188 -1.73 12.03 1.70
CA PRO A 188 -0.76 11.30 2.51
C PRO A 188 -1.38 10.72 3.78
N GLY A 189 -1.00 9.50 4.15
CA GLY A 189 -1.35 8.94 5.44
C GLY A 189 -0.73 9.72 6.63
N PRO A 190 -1.32 9.68 7.81
CA PRO A 190 -2.52 8.93 8.18
C PRO A 190 -3.84 9.62 7.81
N SER A 191 -3.82 10.78 7.16
CA SER A 191 -5.02 11.52 6.76
C SER A 191 -5.77 10.82 5.63
N THR A 192 -7.06 11.08 5.54
CA THR A 192 -7.91 10.80 4.38
C THR A 192 -8.57 12.09 3.92
N LEU A 193 -9.19 12.07 2.74
CA LEU A 193 -9.97 13.21 2.28
C LEU A 193 -11.19 13.52 3.17
N VAL A 194 -11.53 12.61 4.07
CA VAL A 194 -12.71 12.72 4.94
C VAL A 194 -12.31 13.01 6.38
N ASP A 195 -12.85 14.11 6.91
CA ASP A 195 -12.55 14.53 8.29
C ASP A 195 -12.94 13.45 9.31
N GLY A 196 -12.00 13.19 10.22
CA GLY A 196 -12.15 12.24 11.32
C GLY A 196 -12.05 10.77 10.91
N ILE A 197 -11.72 10.46 9.66
CA ILE A 197 -11.30 9.11 9.23
C ILE A 197 -9.79 9.12 8.99
N ARG A 198 -9.11 8.07 9.39
CA ARG A 198 -7.67 7.92 9.25
C ARG A 198 -7.30 6.56 8.66
N LYS A 199 -6.20 6.52 7.93
CA LYS A 199 -5.49 5.29 7.57
C LYS A 199 -4.68 4.81 8.78
N LEU A 200 -4.74 3.52 9.11
CA LEU A 200 -3.77 2.98 10.07
C LEU A 200 -2.38 2.99 9.42
N PRO A 201 -1.37 3.64 10.02
CA PRO A 201 -0.06 3.74 9.38
C PRO A 201 0.61 2.37 9.17
N PRO A 202 1.49 2.25 8.16
CA PRO A 202 2.31 1.06 7.95
C PRO A 202 3.11 0.68 9.19
N GLY A 203 3.16 -0.62 9.53
CA GLY A 203 3.91 -1.10 10.69
C GLY A 203 3.35 -0.66 12.04
N TYR A 204 2.05 -0.36 12.09
CA TYR A 204 1.37 -0.03 13.33
C TYR A 204 0.32 -1.07 13.68
N TRP A 205 0.07 -1.21 14.98
CA TRP A 205 -1.17 -1.76 15.50
C TRP A 205 -1.89 -0.72 16.35
N LEU A 206 -3.22 -0.84 16.43
CA LEU A 206 -4.12 0.00 17.21
C LEU A 206 -4.95 -0.91 18.11
N GLU A 207 -5.05 -0.55 19.39
CA GLU A 207 -5.90 -1.21 20.36
C GLU A 207 -7.07 -0.32 20.75
N TRP A 208 -8.26 -0.89 20.75
CA TRP A 208 -9.41 -0.35 21.44
C TRP A 208 -9.73 -1.23 22.63
N ARG A 209 -9.71 -0.63 23.82
CA ARG A 209 -10.02 -1.30 25.08
C ARG A 209 -10.53 -0.28 26.10
N TYR A 210 -11.61 -0.60 26.82
CA TYR A 210 -12.18 0.29 27.83
C TYR A 210 -12.43 1.71 27.30
N ARG A 211 -12.90 1.85 26.05
CA ARG A 211 -13.13 3.11 25.34
C ARG A 211 -11.90 3.96 25.03
N ALA A 212 -10.74 3.48 25.38
CA ALA A 212 -9.49 4.11 24.99
C ALA A 212 -8.98 3.49 23.68
N VAL A 213 -8.43 4.36 22.83
CA VAL A 213 -7.75 3.96 21.60
C VAL A 213 -6.28 4.31 21.74
N THR A 214 -5.43 3.31 21.62
CA THR A 214 -3.97 3.49 21.63
C THR A 214 -3.39 2.91 20.35
N ALA A 215 -2.36 3.53 19.80
CA ALA A 215 -1.66 3.05 18.63
C ALA A 215 -0.17 2.96 18.91
N GLN A 216 0.44 1.86 18.47
CA GLN A 216 1.86 1.62 18.64
C GLN A 216 2.50 1.15 17.35
N ARG A 217 3.68 1.68 17.07
CA ARG A 217 4.49 1.24 15.94
C ARG A 217 5.27 -0.01 16.35
N TRP A 218 5.08 -1.09 15.62
CA TRP A 218 5.79 -2.35 15.82
C TRP A 218 6.93 -2.56 14.81
N TRP A 219 6.91 -1.82 13.69
CA TRP A 219 7.96 -1.89 12.69
C TRP A 219 8.22 -0.54 12.02
N GLN A 220 9.44 -0.33 11.57
CA GLN A 220 9.83 0.81 10.72
C GLN A 220 11.05 0.43 9.87
N ILE A 221 11.17 1.07 8.72
CA ILE A 221 12.39 0.99 7.91
C ILE A 221 13.54 1.61 8.72
N ARG A 222 14.64 0.86 8.85
CA ARG A 222 15.88 1.36 9.44
C ARG A 222 16.96 1.29 8.38
N MET A 223 17.45 2.43 7.93
CA MET A 223 18.59 2.50 7.05
C MET A 223 19.85 2.10 7.81
N GLN A 224 20.51 1.04 7.36
CA GLN A 224 21.75 0.56 7.92
C GLN A 224 22.79 0.42 6.78
N PRO A 225 23.35 1.55 6.33
CA PRO A 225 24.35 1.51 5.27
C PRO A 225 25.56 0.71 5.74
N ARG A 226 26.00 -0.20 4.89
CA ARG A 226 27.25 -0.94 5.08
C ARG A 226 28.03 -0.99 3.77
N PRO A 227 29.35 -1.06 3.82
CA PRO A 227 30.13 -1.24 2.61
C PRO A 227 29.86 -2.63 2.04
N TRP A 228 29.38 -2.65 0.81
CA TRP A 228 29.23 -3.85 0.01
C TRP A 228 30.11 -3.71 -1.23
N SER A 229 30.75 -4.78 -1.68
CA SER A 229 31.17 -4.84 -3.08
C SER A 229 29.95 -5.00 -3.98
N GLU A 230 30.06 -4.60 -5.24
CA GLU A 230 28.98 -4.75 -6.21
C GLU A 230 28.56 -6.22 -6.35
N THR A 231 29.52 -7.15 -6.39
CA THR A 231 29.27 -8.59 -6.48
C THR A 231 28.47 -9.10 -5.30
N GLU A 232 28.89 -8.79 -4.06
CA GLU A 232 28.17 -9.20 -2.85
C GLU A 232 26.75 -8.63 -2.81
N ALA A 233 26.59 -7.37 -3.23
CA ALA A 233 25.26 -6.72 -3.25
C ALA A 233 24.32 -7.40 -4.26
N LEU A 234 24.83 -7.76 -5.44
CA LEU A 234 24.05 -8.44 -6.48
C LEU A 234 23.67 -9.87 -6.08
N GLU A 235 24.60 -10.62 -5.47
CA GLU A 235 24.33 -11.98 -4.99
C GLU A 235 23.26 -11.99 -3.90
N GLU A 236 23.41 -11.13 -2.91
CA GLU A 236 22.43 -11.00 -1.81
C GLU A 236 21.06 -10.54 -2.33
N LEU A 237 21.02 -9.56 -3.24
CA LEU A 237 19.79 -9.10 -3.86
C LEU A 237 19.10 -10.22 -4.64
N ALA A 238 19.84 -10.96 -5.45
CA ALA A 238 19.29 -12.08 -6.21
C ALA A 238 18.70 -13.16 -5.30
N GLU A 239 19.36 -13.47 -4.18
CA GLU A 239 18.86 -14.45 -3.21
C GLU A 239 17.59 -13.98 -2.51
N ARG A 240 17.55 -12.71 -2.11
CA ARG A 240 16.34 -12.12 -1.50
C ARG A 240 15.16 -12.08 -2.46
N LEU A 241 15.41 -11.70 -3.72
CA LEU A 241 14.36 -11.71 -4.75
C LEU A 241 13.88 -13.12 -5.04
N ARG A 242 14.78 -14.09 -5.15
CA ARG A 242 14.43 -15.51 -5.32
C ARG A 242 13.51 -15.98 -4.20
N THR A 243 13.89 -15.73 -2.94
CA THR A 243 13.11 -16.11 -1.78
C THR A 243 11.75 -15.41 -1.75
N ALA A 244 11.72 -14.10 -1.98
CA ALA A 244 10.47 -13.34 -1.98
C ALA A 244 9.51 -13.82 -3.06
N VAL A 245 9.99 -14.01 -4.29
CA VAL A 245 9.16 -14.55 -5.38
C VAL A 245 8.67 -15.97 -5.07
N SER A 246 9.54 -16.84 -4.53
CA SER A 246 9.14 -18.19 -4.12
C SER A 246 7.99 -18.20 -3.12
N GLU A 247 8.06 -17.33 -2.13
CA GLU A 247 7.02 -17.18 -1.11
C GLU A 247 5.70 -16.66 -1.71
N ASN A 248 5.77 -15.76 -2.70
CA ASN A 248 4.60 -15.21 -3.39
C ASN A 248 4.00 -16.15 -4.46
N LEU A 249 4.69 -17.22 -4.85
CA LEU A 249 4.16 -18.23 -5.78
C LEU A 249 3.25 -19.26 -5.08
N VAL A 250 3.16 -19.25 -3.76
CA VAL A 250 2.28 -20.16 -3.00
C VAL A 250 0.83 -19.74 -3.20
N SER A 251 0.08 -20.56 -3.92
CA SER A 251 -1.33 -20.26 -4.25
C SER A 251 -2.04 -21.55 -4.66
N ASP A 252 -3.27 -21.74 -4.18
CA ASP A 252 -4.16 -22.83 -4.58
C ASP A 252 -5.03 -22.47 -5.81
N VAL A 253 -4.85 -21.26 -6.35
CA VAL A 253 -5.58 -20.74 -7.50
C VAL A 253 -4.61 -20.36 -8.63
N PRO A 254 -5.09 -20.23 -9.88
CA PRO A 254 -4.25 -19.81 -11.00
C PRO A 254 -3.56 -18.47 -10.75
N LEU A 255 -2.24 -18.46 -10.98
CA LEU A 255 -1.37 -17.30 -10.81
C LEU A 255 -0.79 -16.88 -12.17
N GLY A 256 -0.60 -15.58 -12.36
CA GLY A 256 0.06 -14.99 -13.53
C GLY A 256 1.07 -13.92 -13.15
N VAL A 257 1.69 -13.30 -14.15
CA VAL A 257 2.66 -12.20 -13.98
C VAL A 257 2.29 -11.05 -14.91
N TRP A 258 2.19 -9.86 -14.37
CA TRP A 258 2.09 -8.64 -15.17
C TRP A 258 3.45 -8.24 -15.70
N LEU A 259 3.56 -8.13 -17.01
CA LEU A 259 4.84 -8.00 -17.71
C LEU A 259 4.85 -6.73 -18.57
N SER A 260 5.55 -5.70 -18.14
CA SER A 260 5.79 -4.50 -18.95
C SER A 260 7.00 -4.65 -19.89
N GLY A 261 7.86 -5.64 -19.66
CA GLY A 261 9.13 -5.78 -20.36
C GLY A 261 10.23 -4.85 -19.82
N GLY A 262 9.93 -4.06 -18.78
CA GLY A 262 10.90 -3.32 -18.00
C GLY A 262 11.77 -4.25 -17.13
N LEU A 263 12.81 -3.71 -16.51
CA LEU A 263 13.74 -4.49 -15.69
C LEU A 263 13.02 -5.21 -14.53
N ASP A 264 12.16 -4.50 -13.83
CA ASP A 264 11.49 -4.97 -12.61
C ASP A 264 10.57 -6.16 -12.90
N SER A 265 9.60 -5.97 -13.79
CA SER A 265 8.67 -7.04 -14.17
C SER A 265 9.37 -8.25 -14.81
N SER A 266 10.46 -8.00 -15.59
CA SER A 266 11.25 -9.08 -16.18
C SER A 266 12.04 -9.85 -15.13
N THR A 267 12.51 -9.18 -14.08
CA THR A 267 13.19 -9.80 -12.93
C THR A 267 12.23 -10.69 -12.13
N ILE A 268 11.02 -10.21 -11.86
CA ILE A 268 9.98 -11.02 -11.21
C ILE A 268 9.65 -12.24 -12.05
N LEU A 269 9.44 -12.08 -13.37
CA LEU A 269 9.19 -13.21 -14.26
C LEU A 269 10.35 -14.19 -14.29
N HIS A 270 11.61 -13.71 -14.29
CA HIS A 270 12.78 -14.58 -14.24
C HIS A 270 12.75 -15.54 -13.04
N PHE A 271 12.59 -14.96 -11.84
CA PHE A 271 12.56 -15.78 -10.63
C PHE A 271 11.30 -16.66 -10.56
N ALA A 272 10.15 -16.19 -11.04
CA ALA A 272 8.95 -17.01 -11.10
C ALA A 272 9.11 -18.18 -12.07
N ALA A 273 9.62 -17.95 -13.27
CA ALA A 273 9.80 -18.97 -14.29
C ALA A 273 10.85 -20.04 -13.92
N THR A 274 11.90 -19.64 -13.20
CA THR A 274 12.95 -20.59 -12.76
C THR A 274 12.51 -21.47 -11.60
N GLN A 275 11.44 -21.12 -10.91
CA GLN A 275 10.91 -21.85 -9.75
C GLN A 275 9.57 -22.56 -10.04
N SER A 276 8.92 -22.21 -11.15
CA SER A 276 7.66 -22.84 -11.54
C SER A 276 7.91 -24.09 -12.39
N SER A 277 7.21 -25.19 -12.08
CA SER A 277 7.18 -26.39 -12.90
C SER A 277 6.16 -26.32 -14.05
N THR A 278 5.31 -25.32 -14.05
CA THR A 278 4.25 -25.12 -15.04
C THR A 278 4.53 -23.88 -15.89
N ARG A 279 3.94 -23.87 -17.09
CA ARG A 279 4.02 -22.72 -17.98
C ARG A 279 3.26 -21.54 -17.37
N LEU A 280 3.98 -20.44 -17.08
CA LEU A 280 3.38 -19.25 -16.49
C LEU A 280 2.56 -18.50 -17.50
N LYS A 281 1.47 -17.89 -17.03
CA LYS A 281 0.70 -16.89 -17.77
C LYS A 281 1.28 -15.52 -17.56
N THR A 282 1.40 -14.73 -18.63
CA THR A 282 1.84 -13.33 -18.53
C THR A 282 0.84 -12.42 -19.24
N PHE A 283 0.69 -11.22 -18.70
CA PHE A 283 -0.30 -10.25 -19.17
C PHE A 283 0.35 -8.90 -19.39
N SER A 284 0.04 -8.25 -20.50
CA SER A 284 0.60 -6.95 -20.86
C SER A 284 -0.41 -6.07 -21.57
N VAL A 285 -0.25 -4.76 -21.45
CA VAL A 285 -0.95 -3.79 -22.28
C VAL A 285 0.04 -3.14 -23.27
N SER A 286 -0.40 -2.93 -24.50
CA SER A 286 0.37 -2.25 -25.54
C SER A 286 -0.29 -0.96 -25.99
N PHE A 287 0.51 -0.12 -26.63
CA PHE A 287 0.11 1.11 -27.29
C PHE A 287 0.70 1.11 -28.71
N ASN A 288 0.33 0.13 -29.52
CA ASN A 288 0.92 -0.13 -30.80
C ASN A 288 1.05 1.15 -31.66
N GLY A 289 2.27 1.37 -32.18
CA GLY A 289 2.59 2.54 -32.99
C GLY A 289 2.85 3.84 -32.22
N ARG A 290 2.78 3.82 -30.87
CA ARG A 290 3.15 4.96 -30.03
C ARG A 290 4.62 4.87 -29.60
N ARG A 291 5.26 6.02 -29.40
CA ARG A 291 6.69 6.07 -28.98
C ARG A 291 6.97 5.53 -27.57
N PHE A 292 5.93 5.37 -26.76
CA PHE A 292 5.98 4.83 -25.42
C PHE A 292 5.43 3.39 -25.34
N ASP A 293 5.25 2.74 -26.51
CA ASP A 293 4.83 1.34 -26.57
C ASP A 293 5.98 0.43 -26.09
N GLU A 294 5.69 -0.39 -25.10
CA GLU A 294 6.63 -1.38 -24.53
C GLU A 294 6.45 -2.76 -25.18
N GLY A 295 5.54 -2.90 -26.14
CA GLY A 295 5.22 -4.13 -26.84
C GLY A 295 6.43 -4.95 -27.32
N PRO A 296 7.42 -4.34 -27.99
CA PRO A 296 8.62 -5.07 -28.44
C PRO A 296 9.40 -5.72 -27.31
N TRP A 297 9.38 -5.12 -26.12
CA TRP A 297 10.16 -5.63 -24.97
C TRP A 297 9.45 -6.77 -24.27
N PHE A 298 8.18 -6.61 -23.90
CA PHE A 298 7.50 -7.69 -23.21
C PHE A 298 7.27 -8.92 -24.09
N ARG A 299 7.01 -8.75 -25.40
CA ARG A 299 6.92 -9.90 -26.32
C ARG A 299 8.25 -10.66 -26.41
N LYS A 300 9.38 -9.95 -26.42
CA LYS A 300 10.71 -10.57 -26.38
C LYS A 300 10.94 -11.37 -25.11
N VAL A 301 10.60 -10.80 -23.96
CA VAL A 301 10.76 -11.44 -22.64
C VAL A 301 9.80 -12.62 -22.51
N ALA A 302 8.53 -12.47 -22.87
CA ALA A 302 7.56 -13.55 -22.87
C ALA A 302 7.98 -14.72 -23.78
N GLY A 303 8.50 -14.42 -24.96
CA GLY A 303 9.04 -15.43 -25.88
C GLY A 303 10.29 -16.15 -25.34
N TYR A 304 11.17 -15.42 -24.64
CA TYR A 304 12.37 -16.02 -24.04
C TYR A 304 12.03 -17.06 -22.96
N TYR A 305 11.03 -16.75 -22.09
CA TYR A 305 10.58 -17.68 -21.05
C TYR A 305 9.48 -18.64 -21.53
N GLY A 306 9.02 -18.53 -22.78
CA GLY A 306 7.99 -19.40 -23.33
C GLY A 306 6.65 -19.33 -22.61
N THR A 307 6.27 -18.16 -22.08
CA THR A 307 5.05 -17.98 -21.30
C THR A 307 3.77 -18.07 -22.17
N ASP A 308 2.65 -18.37 -21.54
CA ASP A 308 1.32 -18.21 -22.15
C ASP A 308 0.95 -16.73 -22.04
N HIS A 309 1.27 -15.97 -23.09
CA HIS A 309 1.24 -14.51 -23.07
C HIS A 309 -0.06 -13.95 -23.63
N HIS A 310 -0.71 -13.07 -22.86
CA HIS A 310 -1.92 -12.34 -23.22
C HIS A 310 -1.60 -10.86 -23.34
N GLU A 311 -2.04 -10.23 -24.42
CA GLU A 311 -1.79 -8.81 -24.72
C GLU A 311 -3.08 -8.09 -25.09
N LEU A 312 -3.26 -6.86 -24.57
CA LEU A 312 -4.35 -5.95 -24.92
C LEU A 312 -3.78 -4.64 -25.49
N ASP A 313 -4.18 -4.27 -26.71
CA ASP A 313 -3.82 -2.96 -27.28
C ASP A 313 -4.80 -1.88 -26.82
N LEU A 314 -4.31 -0.91 -26.03
CA LEU A 314 -5.12 0.19 -25.52
C LEU A 314 -5.41 1.29 -26.55
N ASN A 315 -4.93 1.18 -27.80
CA ASN A 315 -5.40 2.05 -28.90
C ASN A 315 -6.77 1.63 -29.46
N GLU A 316 -7.27 0.47 -29.09
CA GLU A 316 -8.62 0.04 -29.45
C GLU A 316 -9.68 0.98 -28.87
N ARG A 317 -10.90 0.92 -29.40
CA ARG A 317 -12.01 1.72 -28.89
C ARG A 317 -12.47 1.17 -27.54
N LEU A 318 -11.93 1.73 -26.47
CA LEU A 318 -12.26 1.39 -25.09
C LEU A 318 -13.26 2.40 -24.51
N ASP A 319 -14.13 1.91 -23.62
CA ASP A 319 -15.01 2.78 -22.82
C ASP A 319 -14.19 3.44 -21.70
N LEU A 320 -13.44 4.49 -22.05
CA LEU A 320 -12.61 5.22 -21.08
C LEU A 320 -13.45 5.96 -20.04
N ALA A 321 -14.63 6.46 -20.41
CA ALA A 321 -15.50 7.19 -19.48
C ALA A 321 -16.05 6.25 -18.41
N GLY A 322 -16.62 5.11 -18.81
CA GLY A 322 -17.12 4.13 -17.85
C GLY A 322 -15.99 3.47 -17.04
N ALA A 323 -14.80 3.29 -17.62
CA ALA A 323 -13.64 2.82 -16.87
C ALA A 323 -13.23 3.83 -15.79
N PHE A 324 -13.19 5.13 -16.12
CA PHE A 324 -12.83 6.17 -15.17
C PHE A 324 -13.77 6.24 -13.96
N GLU A 325 -15.08 6.16 -14.17
CA GLU A 325 -16.06 6.11 -13.08
C GLU A 325 -15.83 4.92 -12.15
N ARG A 326 -15.53 3.74 -12.72
CA ARG A 326 -15.25 2.53 -11.95
C ARG A 326 -13.93 2.62 -11.20
N ILE A 327 -12.88 3.14 -11.82
CA ILE A 327 -11.58 3.39 -11.17
C ILE A 327 -11.78 4.30 -9.96
N VAL A 328 -12.46 5.44 -10.11
CA VAL A 328 -12.74 6.36 -9.00
C VAL A 328 -13.51 5.66 -7.87
N TRP A 329 -14.49 4.82 -8.22
CA TRP A 329 -15.25 4.06 -7.22
C TRP A 329 -14.38 3.06 -6.46
N HIS A 330 -13.44 2.38 -7.14
CA HIS A 330 -12.54 1.41 -6.51
C HIS A 330 -11.44 2.07 -5.67
N CYS A 331 -10.94 3.24 -6.09
CA CYS A 331 -9.86 3.93 -5.39
C CYS A 331 -10.31 4.60 -4.07
N ASP A 332 -11.60 4.83 -3.86
CA ASP A 332 -12.19 5.55 -2.72
C ASP A 332 -11.71 7.00 -2.55
N GLU A 333 -10.42 7.24 -2.65
CA GLU A 333 -9.81 8.57 -2.56
C GLU A 333 -9.37 9.06 -3.94
N PRO A 334 -9.32 10.37 -4.16
CA PRO A 334 -8.84 10.90 -5.42
C PRO A 334 -7.34 10.59 -5.59
N GLY A 335 -7.01 9.99 -6.71
CA GLY A 335 -5.65 9.82 -7.19
C GLY A 335 -5.49 10.49 -8.55
N ALA A 336 -4.33 11.07 -8.82
CA ALA A 336 -4.05 11.69 -10.12
C ALA A 336 -3.00 10.89 -10.92
N ASP A 337 -2.90 9.59 -10.65
CA ASP A 337 -2.03 8.69 -11.42
C ASP A 337 -2.74 8.22 -12.70
N ALA A 338 -2.16 8.59 -13.84
CA ALA A 338 -2.65 8.13 -15.15
C ALA A 338 -2.41 6.62 -15.37
N GLY A 339 -1.54 5.99 -14.59
CA GLY A 339 -1.26 4.55 -14.62
C GLY A 339 -2.46 3.71 -14.23
N ALA A 340 -3.39 4.24 -13.44
CA ALA A 340 -4.60 3.53 -13.02
C ALA A 340 -5.46 3.05 -14.21
N VAL A 341 -5.48 3.78 -15.33
CA VAL A 341 -6.28 3.39 -16.52
C VAL A 341 -5.74 2.13 -17.20
N PRO A 342 -4.46 2.06 -17.62
CA PRO A 342 -3.93 0.82 -18.19
C PRO A 342 -3.99 -0.35 -17.22
N VAL A 343 -3.78 -0.12 -15.93
CA VAL A 343 -3.90 -1.16 -14.90
C VAL A 343 -5.32 -1.69 -14.80
N TRP A 344 -6.33 -0.84 -14.87
CA TRP A 344 -7.73 -1.26 -14.90
C TRP A 344 -8.01 -2.28 -16.01
N PHE A 345 -7.60 -1.96 -17.24
CA PHE A 345 -7.81 -2.86 -18.39
C PHE A 345 -6.95 -4.11 -18.31
N LEU A 346 -5.72 -4.00 -17.80
CA LEU A 346 -4.84 -5.14 -17.55
C LEU A 346 -5.48 -6.12 -16.56
N ALA A 347 -6.03 -5.61 -15.48
CA ALA A 347 -6.71 -6.41 -14.47
C ALA A 347 -7.96 -7.10 -15.03
N GLN A 348 -8.78 -6.38 -15.83
CA GLN A 348 -9.94 -6.98 -16.50
C GLN A 348 -9.54 -8.12 -17.44
N MET A 349 -8.46 -7.96 -18.20
CA MET A 349 -7.94 -9.01 -19.09
C MET A 349 -7.39 -10.20 -18.28
N THR A 350 -6.75 -9.94 -17.16
CA THR A 350 -6.13 -10.97 -16.30
C THR A 350 -7.17 -11.86 -15.63
N ARG A 351 -8.26 -11.28 -15.11
CA ARG A 351 -9.23 -11.96 -14.24
C ARG A 351 -9.81 -13.27 -14.77
N PRO A 352 -10.15 -13.44 -16.05
CA PRO A 352 -10.61 -14.73 -16.59
C PRO A 352 -9.56 -15.84 -16.57
N HIS A 353 -8.29 -15.50 -16.47
CA HIS A 353 -7.16 -16.41 -16.64
C HIS A 353 -6.40 -16.69 -15.34
N ALA A 354 -6.38 -15.73 -14.41
CA ALA A 354 -5.67 -15.81 -13.15
C ALA A 354 -6.42 -15.05 -12.04
N THR A 355 -6.34 -15.59 -10.82
CA THR A 355 -6.89 -14.95 -9.62
C THR A 355 -5.85 -14.09 -8.93
N VAL A 356 -4.58 -14.46 -9.05
CA VAL A 356 -3.42 -13.74 -8.49
C VAL A 356 -2.50 -13.32 -9.63
N ALA A 357 -1.96 -12.11 -9.55
CA ALA A 357 -0.94 -11.65 -10.47
C ALA A 357 0.24 -11.05 -9.69
N LEU A 358 1.45 -11.50 -10.00
CA LEU A 358 2.68 -10.89 -9.53
C LEU A 358 3.02 -9.68 -10.41
N SER A 359 3.50 -8.61 -9.81
CA SER A 359 3.95 -7.41 -10.52
C SER A 359 5.31 -6.94 -10.04
N GLY A 360 5.95 -6.03 -10.80
CA GLY A 360 7.19 -5.36 -10.42
C GLY A 360 6.97 -4.06 -9.61
N GLU A 361 5.74 -3.78 -9.20
CA GLU A 361 5.40 -2.54 -8.48
C GLU A 361 6.20 -2.41 -7.17
N GLY A 362 6.64 -1.17 -6.87
CA GLY A 362 7.42 -0.86 -5.68
C GLY A 362 8.93 -1.10 -5.82
N MET A 363 9.41 -1.68 -6.92
CA MET A 363 10.87 -1.89 -7.09
C MET A 363 11.62 -0.58 -7.36
N ASP A 364 11.04 0.37 -8.07
CA ASP A 364 11.62 1.70 -8.28
C ASP A 364 11.86 2.44 -6.95
N GLU A 365 10.94 2.33 -6.00
CA GLU A 365 11.06 2.89 -4.66
C GLU A 365 12.17 2.22 -3.86
N LEU A 366 12.24 0.89 -3.91
CA LEU A 366 13.23 0.11 -3.17
C LEU A 366 14.64 0.22 -3.76
N MET A 367 14.75 0.27 -5.11
CA MET A 367 16.03 0.24 -5.83
C MET A 367 16.46 1.61 -6.35
N ALA A 368 15.74 2.69 -5.96
CA ALA A 368 16.00 4.06 -6.43
C ALA A 368 15.98 4.20 -7.96
N GLY A 369 15.05 3.51 -8.63
CA GLY A 369 14.94 3.43 -10.09
C GLY A 369 14.50 4.74 -10.74
N TYR A 370 13.76 5.60 -10.04
CA TYR A 370 13.26 6.85 -10.59
C TYR A 370 14.36 7.85 -10.95
N ALA A 371 14.19 8.53 -12.08
CA ALA A 371 15.09 9.61 -12.50
C ALA A 371 15.17 10.77 -11.49
N THR A 372 14.17 10.91 -10.62
CA THR A 372 14.12 11.92 -9.55
C THR A 372 15.21 11.71 -8.51
N TYR A 373 15.52 10.46 -8.12
CA TYR A 373 16.62 10.17 -7.20
C TYR A 373 17.98 10.57 -7.77
N ARG A 374 18.18 10.34 -9.09
CA ARG A 374 19.39 10.78 -9.78
C ARG A 374 19.45 12.31 -9.86
N ALA A 375 18.32 12.98 -10.04
CA ALA A 375 18.24 14.43 -10.03
C ALA A 375 18.64 15.01 -8.68
N ASP A 376 18.28 14.38 -7.56
CA ASP A 376 18.71 14.79 -6.22
C ASP A 376 20.23 14.73 -6.05
N ALA A 377 20.87 13.64 -6.52
CA ALA A 377 22.32 13.51 -6.49
C ALA A 377 23.01 14.59 -7.33
N TYR A 378 22.54 14.84 -8.55
CA TYR A 378 23.07 15.92 -9.39
C TYR A 378 22.82 17.31 -8.81
N ALA A 379 21.66 17.54 -8.20
CA ALA A 379 21.34 18.80 -7.55
C ALA A 379 22.24 19.05 -6.33
N ALA A 380 22.62 18.02 -5.59
CA ALA A 380 23.58 18.15 -4.50
C ALA A 380 24.94 18.67 -4.99
N ALA A 381 25.43 18.17 -6.12
CA ALA A 381 26.64 18.69 -6.78
C ALA A 381 26.44 20.11 -7.31
N MET A 382 25.30 20.39 -7.97
CA MET A 382 24.98 21.71 -8.52
C MET A 382 24.85 22.77 -7.43
N ARG A 383 24.42 22.43 -6.21
CA ARG A 383 24.34 23.36 -5.08
C ARG A 383 25.69 23.92 -4.64
N ARG A 384 26.80 23.30 -5.04
CA ARG A 384 28.17 23.84 -4.82
C ARG A 384 28.47 25.04 -5.70
N THR A 385 27.68 25.28 -6.77
CA THR A 385 27.83 26.46 -7.61
C THR A 385 27.06 27.67 -7.05
N PRO A 386 27.53 28.91 -7.28
CA PRO A 386 26.86 30.13 -6.80
C PRO A 386 25.41 30.22 -7.29
N VAL A 387 24.50 30.64 -6.40
CA VAL A 387 23.06 30.81 -6.71
C VAL A 387 22.84 31.71 -7.93
N ALA A 388 23.62 32.77 -8.06
CA ALA A 388 23.53 33.69 -9.20
C ALA A 388 23.78 32.98 -10.55
N LEU A 389 24.74 32.06 -10.60
CA LEU A 389 25.00 31.25 -11.80
C LEU A 389 23.84 30.31 -12.10
N ARG A 390 23.30 29.61 -11.09
CA ARG A 390 22.15 28.73 -11.27
C ARG A 390 20.91 29.49 -11.78
N ARG A 391 20.67 30.70 -11.29
CA ARG A 391 19.59 31.58 -11.78
C ARG A 391 19.82 31.98 -13.25
N LYS A 392 21.05 32.33 -13.66
CA LYS A 392 21.37 32.62 -15.05
C LYS A 392 21.15 31.42 -15.96
N LEU A 393 21.59 30.23 -15.54
CA LEU A 393 21.36 28.97 -16.28
C LEU A 393 19.87 28.69 -16.43
N LEU A 394 19.08 28.88 -15.38
CA LEU A 394 17.62 28.70 -15.45
C LEU A 394 16.99 29.71 -16.43
N TRP A 395 17.43 30.98 -16.40
CA TRP A 395 16.96 31.96 -17.36
C TRP A 395 17.27 31.55 -18.80
N ALA A 396 18.50 31.15 -19.08
CA ALA A 396 18.90 30.65 -20.40
C ALA A 396 18.10 29.41 -20.82
N ALA A 397 17.87 28.44 -19.91
CA ALA A 397 17.08 27.27 -20.19
C ALA A 397 15.61 27.60 -20.54
N ARG A 398 15.05 28.70 -20.01
CA ARG A 398 13.68 29.14 -20.35
C ARG A 398 13.54 29.57 -21.80
N LEU A 399 14.64 29.93 -22.45
CA LEU A 399 14.65 30.32 -23.88
C LEU A 399 14.64 29.11 -24.83
N LEU A 400 14.86 27.90 -24.32
CA LEU A 400 14.80 26.67 -25.13
C LEU A 400 13.36 26.42 -25.62
N PRO A 401 13.19 26.09 -26.90
CA PRO A 401 11.88 25.76 -27.46
C PRO A 401 11.29 24.52 -26.79
N VAL A 402 9.97 24.49 -26.68
CA VAL A 402 9.24 23.34 -26.16
C VAL A 402 9.27 22.21 -27.19
N SER A 403 9.64 21.02 -26.77
CA SER A 403 9.63 19.83 -27.63
C SER A 403 8.27 19.13 -27.61
N ASN A 404 7.94 18.42 -28.70
CA ASN A 404 6.74 17.60 -28.78
C ASN A 404 6.91 16.20 -28.14
N GLN A 405 7.94 16.00 -27.32
CA GLN A 405 8.14 14.73 -26.59
C GLN A 405 7.31 14.73 -25.31
N LYS A 406 6.87 13.54 -24.87
CA LYS A 406 6.10 13.36 -23.61
C LYS A 406 6.80 14.07 -22.43
N ILE A 407 8.12 13.95 -22.31
CA ILE A 407 8.98 14.69 -21.36
C ILE A 407 10.25 15.09 -22.12
N GLY A 408 10.30 16.33 -22.61
CA GLY A 408 11.44 16.86 -23.37
C GLY A 408 12.66 17.14 -22.50
N PHE A 409 13.83 17.22 -23.15
CA PHE A 409 15.07 17.60 -22.47
C PHE A 409 14.97 18.99 -21.84
N GLU A 410 14.38 19.96 -22.54
CA GLU A 410 14.18 21.32 -22.05
C GLU A 410 13.29 21.36 -20.81
N TYR A 411 12.26 20.50 -20.73
CA TYR A 411 11.40 20.36 -19.54
C TYR A 411 12.21 19.85 -18.36
N LYS A 412 12.97 18.75 -18.55
CA LYS A 412 13.83 18.18 -17.51
C LYS A 412 14.86 19.18 -17.02
N LEU A 413 15.49 19.92 -17.94
CA LEU A 413 16.52 20.90 -17.61
C LEU A 413 15.94 22.09 -16.82
N LYS A 414 14.81 22.65 -17.29
CA LYS A 414 14.14 23.76 -16.59
C LYS A 414 13.73 23.34 -15.17
N ARG A 415 13.16 22.15 -15.03
CA ARG A 415 12.72 21.62 -13.75
C ARG A 415 13.90 21.34 -12.82
N PHE A 416 14.97 20.73 -13.33
CA PHE A 416 16.21 20.50 -12.60
C PHE A 416 16.84 21.80 -12.08
N LEU A 417 17.00 22.80 -12.96
CA LEU A 417 17.59 24.07 -12.57
C LEU A 417 16.74 24.85 -11.57
N SER A 418 15.41 24.85 -11.72
CA SER A 418 14.51 25.48 -10.75
C SER A 418 14.55 24.78 -9.39
N GLY A 419 14.49 23.47 -9.35
CA GLY A 419 14.60 22.70 -8.11
C GLY A 419 15.97 22.83 -7.45
N SER A 420 17.06 22.97 -8.23
CA SER A 420 18.40 23.21 -7.65
C SER A 420 18.50 24.48 -6.80
N LEU A 421 17.56 25.41 -6.95
CA LEU A 421 17.46 26.65 -6.16
C LEU A 421 16.73 26.45 -4.84
N LEU A 422 16.05 25.32 -4.65
CA LEU A 422 15.28 24.96 -3.45
C LEU A 422 16.13 24.16 -2.44
N PRO A 423 15.73 24.12 -1.16
CA PRO A 423 16.26 23.17 -0.20
C PRO A 423 16.11 21.72 -0.70
N PRO A 424 16.94 20.76 -0.24
CA PRO A 424 16.94 19.40 -0.77
C PRO A 424 15.57 18.72 -0.77
N LEU A 425 14.84 18.77 0.34
CA LEU A 425 13.52 18.14 0.45
C LEU A 425 12.49 18.78 -0.48
N GLU A 426 12.44 20.11 -0.51
CA GLU A 426 11.55 20.84 -1.41
C GLU A 426 11.90 20.57 -2.89
N ALA A 427 13.18 20.41 -3.22
CA ALA A 427 13.62 20.04 -4.55
C ALA A 427 13.12 18.67 -4.95
N HIS A 428 13.20 17.68 -4.05
CA HIS A 428 12.70 16.33 -4.30
C HIS A 428 11.22 16.34 -4.66
N PHE A 429 10.39 17.02 -3.89
CA PHE A 429 8.97 17.19 -4.22
C PHE A 429 8.75 18.01 -5.49
N HIS A 430 9.62 18.97 -5.79
CA HIS A 430 9.56 19.74 -7.03
C HIS A 430 9.85 18.90 -8.28
N TRP A 431 10.61 17.79 -8.19
CA TRP A 431 10.84 16.90 -9.34
C TRP A 431 9.57 16.15 -9.75
N ARG A 432 8.66 15.90 -8.82
CA ARG A 432 7.39 15.21 -9.10
C ARG A 432 6.42 16.18 -9.81
N PRO A 433 5.69 15.77 -10.86
CA PRO A 433 4.51 16.51 -11.25
C PRO A 433 3.46 16.38 -10.13
N PRO A 434 2.73 17.44 -9.76
CA PRO A 434 1.96 18.24 -10.64
C PRO A 434 2.53 19.60 -10.86
N GLU A 435 2.10 20.16 -11.98
CA GLU A 435 2.30 21.53 -12.25
C GLU A 435 1.45 22.37 -11.31
N THR A 436 2.17 23.09 -10.42
CA THR A 436 1.80 24.40 -9.90
C THR A 436 0.35 24.67 -9.51
N THR A 437 0.12 24.74 -8.22
CA THR A 437 -0.81 25.77 -7.73
C THR A 437 -0.32 27.14 -8.22
N PRO A 438 -1.21 28.06 -8.62
CA PRO A 438 -0.84 29.40 -9.08
C PRO A 438 -0.04 30.25 -8.07
N ALA A 439 0.14 29.77 -6.85
CA ALA A 439 0.83 30.45 -5.77
C ALA A 439 2.28 30.01 -5.54
N GLY A 440 2.82 29.02 -6.25
CA GLY A 440 4.27 28.73 -6.26
C GLY A 440 4.94 28.42 -4.93
N ARG A 441 4.19 28.14 -3.87
CA ARG A 441 4.75 27.72 -2.59
C ARG A 441 4.32 26.29 -2.31
N PRO A 442 5.28 25.34 -2.12
CA PRO A 442 4.94 24.10 -1.52
C PRO A 442 4.33 24.41 -0.14
N VAL A 443 3.17 23.85 0.16
CA VAL A 443 2.68 23.84 1.54
C VAL A 443 3.71 22.99 2.27
N ALA A 444 4.55 23.64 3.09
CA ALA A 444 5.36 22.96 4.06
C ALA A 444 4.36 22.26 5.01
N THR A 445 4.11 21.00 4.76
CA THR A 445 3.48 20.16 5.77
C THR A 445 4.53 20.04 6.87
N GLU A 446 4.40 20.87 7.91
CA GLU A 446 4.85 20.43 9.21
C GLU A 446 4.13 19.10 9.43
N HIS A 447 4.84 18.00 9.25
CA HIS A 447 4.36 16.74 9.78
C HIS A 447 4.18 16.95 11.28
N PRO A 448 2.96 17.01 11.80
CA PRO A 448 2.79 16.87 13.23
C PRO A 448 3.29 15.46 13.50
N GLY A 449 4.49 15.36 14.09
CA GLY A 449 4.92 14.12 14.68
C GLY A 449 3.73 13.56 15.43
N VAL A 450 3.52 12.24 15.34
CA VAL A 450 2.49 11.53 16.08
C VAL A 450 2.54 12.07 17.51
N ARG A 451 1.71 13.05 17.82
CA ARG A 451 1.53 13.49 19.18
C ARG A 451 0.87 12.33 19.88
N ASP A 452 1.48 11.91 20.97
CA ASP A 452 0.90 10.96 21.92
C ASP A 452 -0.61 11.14 22.00
N LEU A 453 -1.33 10.09 21.62
CA LEU A 453 -2.78 9.99 21.78
C LEU A 453 -3.10 9.65 23.25
N SER A 454 -2.56 10.44 24.18
CA SER A 454 -2.98 10.38 25.59
C SER A 454 -4.07 11.41 25.79
N PRO A 455 -5.25 11.05 26.34
CA PRO A 455 -6.28 12.02 26.65
C PRO A 455 -5.92 12.77 27.93
N GLY A 456 -5.75 14.08 27.81
CA GLY A 456 -6.00 15.07 28.84
C GLY A 456 -5.00 15.20 29.99
N GLY A 457 -4.22 16.27 29.98
CA GLY A 457 -3.54 16.80 31.14
C GLY A 457 -2.92 18.17 30.81
N GLY A 458 -3.58 19.22 31.31
CA GLY A 458 -3.15 20.59 31.09
C GLY A 458 -1.81 20.93 31.78
N GLY A 459 -1.11 21.94 31.25
CA GLY A 459 -0.02 22.62 31.95
C GLY A 459 1.22 22.79 31.08
N ALA A 460 1.38 23.98 30.49
CA ALA A 460 2.65 24.40 29.90
C ALA A 460 3.70 24.59 31.00
N PRO A 461 5.00 24.33 30.71
CA PRO A 461 5.93 25.41 30.80
C PRO A 461 6.91 25.54 29.62
N ARG A 462 7.26 26.77 29.35
CA ARG A 462 8.30 27.21 28.41
C ARG A 462 9.66 26.63 28.79
N ALA A 463 10.37 26.03 27.81
CA ALA A 463 11.80 25.78 27.91
C ALA A 463 12.54 26.25 26.66
N ARG A 464 13.67 26.89 26.91
CA ARG A 464 14.56 27.61 26.02
C ARG A 464 15.19 26.71 24.95
N ALA A 465 15.34 27.28 23.78
CA ALA A 465 16.08 26.76 22.65
C ALA A 465 17.59 26.60 22.95
N SER A 466 18.14 25.42 22.66
CA SER A 466 19.56 25.22 22.36
C SER A 466 19.70 24.66 20.96
N ARG A 467 20.27 25.47 20.07
CA ARG A 467 20.52 25.13 18.67
C ARG A 467 21.72 24.19 18.56
N ARG A 468 21.53 22.99 18.06
CA ARG A 468 22.53 22.22 17.32
C ARG A 468 21.95 21.86 15.95
N PRO A 469 22.74 21.95 14.88
CA PRO A 469 22.27 21.59 13.54
C PRO A 469 22.08 20.07 13.43
N PRO A 470 21.05 19.57 12.75
CA PRO A 470 20.89 18.15 12.50
C PRO A 470 21.86 17.70 11.40
N GLU A 471 22.49 16.57 11.64
CA GLU A 471 23.22 15.81 10.62
C GLU A 471 22.28 15.39 9.46
N PRO A 472 22.80 15.22 8.23
CA PRO A 472 21.99 14.91 7.07
C PRO A 472 21.45 13.48 7.16
N GLY A 473 20.21 13.34 7.65
CA GLY A 473 19.47 12.10 7.58
C GLY A 473 19.02 11.84 6.15
N ILE A 474 19.38 10.68 5.62
CA ILE A 474 18.85 10.16 4.36
C ILE A 474 17.38 9.83 4.59
N PHE A 475 16.49 10.53 3.91
CA PHE A 475 15.05 10.38 4.05
C PHE A 475 14.60 9.04 3.47
N ALA A 476 14.01 8.20 4.32
CA ALA A 476 13.14 7.15 3.86
C ALA A 476 11.84 7.81 3.35
N VAL A 477 11.66 7.85 2.04
CA VAL A 477 10.35 8.11 1.45
C VAL A 477 9.48 6.94 1.85
N GLY A 478 8.52 7.17 2.74
CA GLY A 478 7.50 6.18 3.01
C GLY A 478 6.81 5.85 1.69
N ALA A 479 6.85 4.59 1.27
CA ALA A 479 6.03 4.07 0.20
C ALA A 479 4.57 4.08 0.69
N ASP A 480 3.96 5.25 0.67
CA ASP A 480 2.55 5.44 0.96
C ASP A 480 1.89 6.05 -0.29
N ASP A 481 2.35 5.62 -1.45
CA ASP A 481 1.60 5.82 -2.67
C ASP A 481 0.45 4.82 -2.62
N GLY A 482 -0.71 5.32 -2.14
CA GLY A 482 -1.95 4.57 -1.98
C GLY A 482 -2.56 4.02 -3.28
N HIS A 483 -1.74 3.74 -4.24
CA HIS A 483 -2.07 3.06 -5.47
C HIS A 483 -1.51 1.64 -5.43
N THR A 484 -1.95 0.90 -4.44
CA THR A 484 -1.90 -0.55 -4.58
C THR A 484 -2.84 -0.90 -5.72
N VAL A 485 -2.25 -1.17 -6.87
CA VAL A 485 -2.93 -1.97 -7.87
C VAL A 485 -3.48 -3.18 -7.14
N ASP A 486 -4.77 -3.38 -7.28
CA ASP A 486 -5.43 -4.51 -6.67
C ASP A 486 -4.87 -5.75 -7.35
N GLU A 487 -3.93 -6.47 -6.71
CA GLU A 487 -3.32 -7.69 -7.24
C GLU A 487 -4.34 -8.80 -7.51
N ASN A 488 -5.62 -8.52 -7.22
CA ASN A 488 -6.71 -9.50 -7.25
C ASN A 488 -7.92 -9.06 -8.11
N LEU A 489 -7.72 -8.30 -9.15
CA LEU A 489 -8.78 -8.11 -10.13
C LEU A 489 -8.75 -9.14 -11.25
#